data_fac7ea0ba7c78fe9501f591e05043349
#
_entry.id   fac7ea0ba7c78fe9501f591e05043349
#
_cell.length_a   1.000
_cell.length_b   1.000
_cell.length_c   1.000
_cell.angle_alpha   90.00
_cell.angle_beta   90.00
_cell.angle_gamma   90.00
#
_symmetry.space_group_name_H-M   'P 1'
#
loop_
_entity.id
_entity.type
_entity.pdbx_description
1 polymer ?
#
loop_
_entity_poly.entity_id
_entity_poly.type
_entity_poly.pdbx_seq_one_letter_code
_entity_poly.pdbx_strand_id
1 'polypeptide(L)'
;MKVRALVLMLLLSLSCSGVWAAEADIQKALPSLSEAEYQQLLGGVIVDGSTIGGGSILPYVVPGTEAFKRATEAQKAEGGFSIAAVSYIPYGPKLKAMDARTRQLAIFNKIRAISTQEGITYISWRAGNKPKVLIEKSSYMEDDKNLNKLLPDPIATTFPYSLQSFVYQRDSSFGGNRYLHTYTNTDEEIFVEIKNISSMRVLGIFTAVKKEQLTISMATYQMDDGLLLMALTTIKDRDPKVSVLGITVDLPSAFKRRITALQNWFVDQLATIEN
;
A
#
# COMPACT_ATOMS: atom_id res chain seq x y z
N MET A 1 -50.30 14.39 -3.40
CA MET A 1 -49.50 13.42 -2.61
C MET A 1 -48.85 12.29 -3.41
N LYS A 2 -49.22 12.03 -4.68
CA LYS A 2 -48.67 10.90 -5.48
C LYS A 2 -47.36 11.20 -6.22
N VAL A 3 -47.00 12.47 -6.47
CA VAL A 3 -45.81 12.82 -7.23
C VAL A 3 -44.52 12.79 -6.36
N ARG A 4 -44.59 13.04 -5.05
CA ARG A 4 -43.43 13.00 -4.16
C ARG A 4 -42.91 11.58 -3.87
N ALA A 5 -43.75 10.58 -3.93
CA ALA A 5 -43.36 9.18 -3.73
C ALA A 5 -42.58 8.59 -4.93
N LEU A 6 -42.87 9.07 -6.16
CA LEU A 6 -42.20 8.60 -7.38
C LEU A 6 -40.77 9.14 -7.50
N VAL A 7 -40.52 10.39 -7.06
CA VAL A 7 -39.18 11.00 -7.07
C VAL A 7 -38.27 10.35 -6.02
N LEU A 8 -38.81 9.93 -4.87
CA LEU A 8 -38.02 9.26 -3.83
C LEU A 8 -37.62 7.83 -4.23
N MET A 9 -38.49 7.12 -4.99
CA MET A 9 -38.14 5.77 -5.52
C MET A 9 -37.07 5.84 -6.64
N LEU A 10 -37.05 6.89 -7.46
CA LEU A 10 -36.01 7.06 -8.50
C LEU A 10 -34.64 7.40 -7.91
N LEU A 11 -34.58 8.13 -6.80
CA LEU A 11 -33.31 8.46 -6.12
C LEU A 11 -32.70 7.27 -5.36
N LEU A 12 -33.52 6.34 -4.86
CA LEU A 12 -33.04 5.11 -4.24
C LEU A 12 -32.54 4.07 -5.27
N SER A 13 -33.06 4.09 -6.50
CA SER A 13 -32.61 3.15 -7.54
C SER A 13 -31.27 3.53 -8.18
N LEU A 14 -30.89 4.83 -8.19
CA LEU A 14 -29.59 5.26 -8.71
C LEU A 14 -28.42 4.96 -7.76
N SER A 15 -28.65 4.88 -6.45
CA SER A 15 -27.60 4.55 -5.48
C SER A 15 -27.29 3.05 -5.41
N CYS A 16 -28.21 2.17 -5.77
CA CYS A 16 -27.96 0.72 -5.81
C CYS A 16 -27.12 0.27 -7.01
N SER A 17 -27.27 0.90 -8.17
CA SER A 17 -26.57 0.43 -9.39
C SER A 17 -25.05 0.55 -9.32
N GLY A 18 -24.52 1.58 -8.66
CA GLY A 18 -23.06 1.77 -8.52
C GLY A 18 -22.41 0.76 -7.57
N VAL A 19 -23.09 0.35 -6.51
CA VAL A 19 -22.59 -0.68 -5.57
C VAL A 19 -22.49 -2.04 -6.23
N TRP A 20 -23.51 -2.44 -6.99
CA TRP A 20 -23.52 -3.72 -7.72
C TRP A 20 -22.44 -3.81 -8.80
N ALA A 21 -22.17 -2.71 -9.51
CA ALA A 21 -21.13 -2.66 -10.53
C ALA A 21 -19.73 -2.80 -9.89
N ALA A 22 -19.44 -2.04 -8.85
CA ALA A 22 -18.16 -2.12 -8.12
C ALA A 22 -17.93 -3.51 -7.50
N GLU A 23 -18.97 -4.15 -6.96
CA GLU A 23 -18.89 -5.51 -6.42
C GLU A 23 -18.53 -6.52 -7.50
N ALA A 24 -19.19 -6.49 -8.66
CA ALA A 24 -18.90 -7.38 -9.79
C ALA A 24 -17.45 -7.21 -10.30
N ASP A 25 -16.94 -6.00 -10.34
CA ASP A 25 -15.57 -5.70 -10.75
C ASP A 25 -14.54 -6.22 -9.74
N ILE A 26 -14.78 -6.03 -8.44
CA ILE A 26 -13.92 -6.56 -7.39
C ILE A 26 -13.91 -8.09 -7.42
N GLN A 27 -15.06 -8.74 -7.54
CA GLN A 27 -15.17 -10.21 -7.64
C GLN A 27 -14.42 -10.77 -8.84
N LYS A 28 -14.47 -10.06 -9.99
CA LYS A 28 -13.70 -10.41 -11.18
C LYS A 28 -12.22 -10.24 -10.98
N ALA A 29 -11.80 -9.14 -10.34
CA ALA A 29 -10.39 -8.83 -10.10
C ALA A 29 -9.77 -9.72 -9.02
N LEU A 30 -10.54 -10.08 -7.97
CA LEU A 30 -10.08 -10.86 -6.82
C LEU A 30 -10.96 -12.09 -6.59
N PRO A 31 -10.96 -13.07 -7.51
CA PRO A 31 -11.92 -14.18 -7.50
C PRO A 31 -11.77 -15.17 -6.33
N SER A 32 -10.71 -15.03 -5.54
CA SER A 32 -10.42 -15.93 -4.41
C SER A 32 -10.80 -15.34 -3.04
N LEU A 33 -11.36 -14.12 -3.00
CA LEU A 33 -11.87 -13.55 -1.75
C LEU A 33 -13.20 -14.20 -1.36
N SER A 34 -13.46 -14.26 -0.07
CA SER A 34 -14.78 -14.65 0.47
C SER A 34 -15.77 -13.51 0.32
N GLU A 35 -17.08 -13.84 0.32
CA GLU A 35 -18.17 -12.85 0.29
C GLU A 35 -18.04 -11.82 1.41
N ALA A 36 -17.67 -12.25 2.61
CA ALA A 36 -17.48 -11.35 3.75
C ALA A 36 -16.36 -10.33 3.52
N GLU A 37 -15.27 -10.73 2.84
CA GLU A 37 -14.14 -9.84 2.50
C GLU A 37 -14.54 -8.86 1.39
N TYR A 38 -15.35 -9.27 0.40
CA TYR A 38 -15.90 -8.34 -0.59
C TYR A 38 -16.74 -7.24 0.06
N GLN A 39 -17.61 -7.60 0.99
CA GLN A 39 -18.43 -6.63 1.70
C GLN A 39 -17.58 -5.70 2.57
N GLN A 40 -16.50 -6.19 3.17
CA GLN A 40 -15.53 -5.37 3.89
C GLN A 40 -14.84 -4.37 2.96
N LEU A 41 -14.37 -4.79 1.76
CA LEU A 41 -13.75 -3.91 0.78
C LEU A 41 -14.70 -2.81 0.31
N LEU A 42 -15.94 -3.15 -0.01
CA LEU A 42 -16.98 -2.18 -0.39
C LEU A 42 -17.27 -1.18 0.74
N GLY A 43 -17.17 -1.63 2.00
CA GLY A 43 -17.26 -0.78 3.19
C GLY A 43 -16.01 0.04 3.50
N GLY A 44 -14.97 0.01 2.63
CA GLY A 44 -13.71 0.75 2.83
C GLY A 44 -12.77 0.11 3.85
N VAL A 45 -13.02 -1.15 4.23
CA VAL A 45 -12.16 -1.89 5.18
C VAL A 45 -11.02 -2.57 4.43
N ILE A 46 -9.81 -2.49 4.97
CA ILE A 46 -8.63 -3.20 4.47
C ILE A 46 -8.76 -4.68 4.84
N VAL A 47 -8.69 -5.57 3.85
CA VAL A 47 -8.62 -7.02 4.07
C VAL A 47 -7.20 -7.52 3.83
N ASP A 48 -6.77 -8.53 4.60
CA ASP A 48 -5.40 -8.99 4.60
C ASP A 48 -5.23 -10.46 4.93
N GLY A 49 -4.09 -11.02 4.51
CA GLY A 49 -3.65 -12.35 4.86
C GLY A 49 -2.15 -12.44 5.02
N SER A 50 -1.68 -13.58 5.53
CA SER A 50 -0.24 -13.84 5.73
C SER A 50 0.11 -15.30 5.49
N THR A 51 1.39 -15.57 5.20
CA THR A 51 1.92 -16.94 5.10
C THR A 51 2.17 -17.59 6.46
N ILE A 52 2.02 -16.87 7.56
CA ILE A 52 2.22 -17.37 8.91
C ILE A 52 1.15 -18.41 9.24
N GLY A 53 1.60 -19.55 9.77
CA GLY A 53 0.70 -20.65 10.10
C GLY A 53 0.09 -21.37 8.88
N GLY A 54 0.72 -21.25 7.72
CA GLY A 54 0.26 -21.90 6.48
C GLY A 54 -0.86 -21.15 5.76
N GLY A 55 -1.07 -19.85 6.08
CA GLY A 55 -2.05 -19.01 5.39
C GLY A 55 -1.62 -18.65 3.98
N SER A 56 -2.52 -17.99 3.23
CA SER A 56 -2.29 -17.54 1.86
C SER A 56 -2.35 -16.02 1.74
N ILE A 57 -1.49 -15.47 0.88
CA ILE A 57 -1.47 -14.06 0.50
C ILE A 57 -2.03 -13.84 -0.92
N LEU A 58 -2.23 -14.92 -1.69
CA LEU A 58 -2.67 -14.82 -3.08
C LEU A 58 -4.09 -14.26 -3.27
N PRO A 59 -5.07 -14.48 -2.38
CA PRO A 59 -6.39 -13.89 -2.51
C PRO A 59 -6.42 -12.38 -2.55
N TYR A 60 -5.39 -11.70 -2.01
CA TYR A 60 -5.34 -10.24 -1.82
C TYR A 60 -4.59 -9.49 -2.93
N VAL A 61 -4.29 -10.18 -4.05
CA VAL A 61 -3.61 -9.62 -5.21
C VAL A 61 -4.28 -10.05 -6.50
N VAL A 62 -4.37 -9.14 -7.46
CA VAL A 62 -5.07 -9.37 -8.73
C VAL A 62 -4.26 -10.35 -9.60
N PRO A 63 -4.83 -11.50 -10.03
CA PRO A 63 -4.16 -12.45 -10.90
C PRO A 63 -3.70 -11.82 -12.21
N GLY A 64 -2.51 -12.22 -12.68
CA GLY A 64 -1.93 -11.74 -13.94
C GLY A 64 -1.12 -10.45 -13.82
N THR A 65 -1.11 -9.79 -12.65
CA THR A 65 -0.33 -8.56 -12.39
C THR A 65 1.09 -8.86 -11.92
N GLU A 66 1.96 -7.84 -11.91
CA GLU A 66 3.30 -7.96 -11.31
C GLU A 66 3.21 -8.18 -9.80
N ALA A 67 2.22 -7.57 -9.13
CA ALA A 67 1.95 -7.84 -7.71
C ALA A 67 1.64 -9.32 -7.47
N PHE A 68 0.84 -9.96 -8.33
CA PHE A 68 0.51 -11.39 -8.20
C PHE A 68 1.74 -12.29 -8.43
N LYS A 69 2.59 -11.93 -9.38
CA LYS A 69 3.85 -12.64 -9.62
C LYS A 69 4.73 -12.60 -8.37
N ARG A 70 4.91 -11.41 -7.76
CA ARG A 70 5.68 -11.27 -6.52
C ARG A 70 5.05 -11.99 -5.33
N ALA A 71 3.72 -11.95 -5.20
CA ALA A 71 3.02 -12.70 -4.16
C ALA A 71 3.17 -14.21 -4.35
N THR A 72 3.17 -14.71 -5.59
CA THR A 72 3.40 -16.13 -5.90
C THR A 72 4.82 -16.58 -5.51
N GLU A 73 5.83 -15.76 -5.79
CA GLU A 73 7.19 -16.00 -5.37
C GLU A 73 7.31 -16.00 -3.83
N ALA A 74 6.69 -15.02 -3.17
CA ALA A 74 6.69 -14.88 -1.72
C ALA A 74 5.91 -16.00 -1.00
N GLN A 75 4.80 -16.48 -1.58
CA GLN A 75 4.02 -17.62 -1.04
C GLN A 75 4.82 -18.94 -1.04
N LYS A 76 5.70 -19.11 -2.02
CA LYS A 76 6.55 -20.32 -2.18
C LYS A 76 7.89 -20.22 -1.45
N ALA A 77 8.25 -19.02 -0.97
CA ALA A 77 9.54 -18.80 -0.33
C ALA A 77 9.66 -19.60 0.98
N GLU A 78 10.75 -20.29 1.14
CA GLU A 78 11.12 -20.97 2.38
C GLU A 78 11.79 -19.97 3.34
N GLY A 79 11.42 -20.02 4.60
CA GLY A 79 11.94 -19.12 5.63
C GLY A 79 11.34 -17.71 5.57
N GLY A 80 11.17 -17.09 6.73
CA GLY A 80 10.57 -15.78 6.85
C GLY A 80 9.05 -15.80 6.81
N PHE A 81 8.45 -14.68 6.40
CA PHE A 81 7.00 -14.54 6.28
C PHE A 81 6.62 -13.41 5.31
N SER A 82 5.39 -13.47 4.81
CA SER A 82 4.80 -12.43 3.98
C SER A 82 3.41 -12.04 4.48
N ILE A 83 3.04 -10.77 4.27
CA ILE A 83 1.71 -10.23 4.57
C ILE A 83 1.25 -9.50 3.32
N ALA A 84 0.06 -9.81 2.83
CA ALA A 84 -0.60 -9.05 1.79
C ALA A 84 -1.86 -8.40 2.33
N ALA A 85 -2.18 -7.21 1.83
CA ALA A 85 -3.38 -6.48 2.15
C ALA A 85 -3.91 -5.78 0.90
N VAL A 86 -5.22 -5.66 0.80
CA VAL A 86 -5.88 -4.94 -0.28
C VAL A 86 -6.99 -4.06 0.27
N SER A 87 -7.18 -2.90 -0.36
CA SER A 87 -8.29 -2.00 -0.14
C SER A 87 -8.87 -1.53 -1.47
N TYR A 88 -10.15 -1.26 -1.50
CA TYR A 88 -10.83 -0.62 -2.62
C TYR A 88 -10.99 0.86 -2.34
N ILE A 89 -10.65 1.69 -3.32
CA ILE A 89 -10.75 3.15 -3.23
C ILE A 89 -11.59 3.62 -4.42
N PRO A 90 -12.84 4.06 -4.19
CA PRO A 90 -13.67 4.60 -5.26
C PRO A 90 -13.08 5.90 -5.81
N TYR A 91 -13.21 6.11 -7.13
CA TYR A 91 -12.79 7.37 -7.75
C TYR A 91 -13.75 8.50 -7.38
N GLY A 92 -13.18 9.65 -7.03
CA GLY A 92 -13.90 10.90 -6.98
C GLY A 92 -14.23 11.44 -8.39
N PRO A 93 -15.05 12.50 -8.47
CA PRO A 93 -15.54 13.03 -9.76
C PRO A 93 -14.44 13.40 -10.75
N LYS A 94 -13.33 14.02 -10.29
CA LYS A 94 -12.23 14.42 -11.19
C LYS A 94 -11.47 13.22 -11.73
N LEU A 95 -11.09 12.26 -10.88
CA LEU A 95 -10.43 11.03 -11.31
C LEU A 95 -11.32 10.23 -12.26
N LYS A 96 -12.63 10.15 -11.99
CA LYS A 96 -13.59 9.44 -12.84
C LYS A 96 -13.74 10.09 -14.22
N ALA A 97 -13.63 11.42 -14.32
CA ALA A 97 -13.71 12.16 -15.58
C ALA A 97 -12.45 12.08 -16.44
N MET A 98 -11.31 11.65 -15.87
CA MET A 98 -10.06 11.50 -16.62
C MET A 98 -10.09 10.24 -17.49
N ASP A 99 -9.45 10.31 -18.67
CA ASP A 99 -9.09 9.10 -19.39
C ASP A 99 -8.11 8.23 -18.58
N ALA A 100 -8.05 6.93 -18.88
CA ALA A 100 -7.28 5.97 -18.10
C ALA A 100 -5.78 6.36 -17.97
N ARG A 101 -5.17 6.86 -19.02
CA ARG A 101 -3.74 7.21 -19.04
C ARG A 101 -3.43 8.48 -18.22
N THR A 102 -4.26 9.51 -18.35
CA THR A 102 -4.16 10.73 -17.55
C THR A 102 -4.36 10.41 -16.07
N ARG A 103 -5.34 9.58 -15.75
CA ARG A 103 -5.60 9.10 -14.40
C ARG A 103 -4.42 8.32 -13.82
N GLN A 104 -3.83 7.39 -14.59
CA GLN A 104 -2.64 6.65 -14.19
C GLN A 104 -1.47 7.59 -13.87
N LEU A 105 -1.22 8.59 -14.70
CA LEU A 105 -0.15 9.56 -14.45
C LEU A 105 -0.40 10.38 -13.18
N ALA A 106 -1.65 10.82 -12.95
CA ALA A 106 -2.01 11.54 -11.74
C ALA A 106 -1.80 10.68 -10.48
N ILE A 107 -2.26 9.42 -10.49
CA ILE A 107 -2.08 8.47 -9.40
C ILE A 107 -0.59 8.18 -9.17
N PHE A 108 0.18 7.95 -10.24
CA PHE A 108 1.62 7.71 -10.18
C PHE A 108 2.37 8.87 -9.50
N ASN A 109 2.05 10.11 -9.82
CA ASN A 109 2.65 11.27 -9.17
C ASN A 109 2.27 11.37 -7.68
N LYS A 110 1.07 10.95 -7.28
CA LYS A 110 0.69 10.88 -5.86
C LYS A 110 1.43 9.80 -5.10
N ILE A 111 1.65 8.62 -5.69
CA ILE A 111 2.48 7.56 -5.12
C ILE A 111 3.91 8.07 -4.87
N ARG A 112 4.43 8.92 -5.77
CA ARG A 112 5.78 9.47 -5.70
C ARG A 112 5.93 10.70 -4.81
N ALA A 113 4.85 11.28 -4.33
CA ALA A 113 4.87 12.43 -3.41
C ALA A 113 5.26 11.98 -1.98
N ILE A 114 6.40 11.29 -1.83
CA ILE A 114 6.80 10.63 -0.59
C ILE A 114 7.17 11.59 0.53
N SER A 115 7.55 12.84 0.24
CA SER A 115 7.79 13.86 1.28
C SER A 115 6.53 14.15 2.10
N THR A 116 5.34 13.97 1.51
CA THR A 116 4.05 14.13 2.19
C THR A 116 3.74 13.02 3.20
N GLN A 117 4.58 11.97 3.26
CA GLN A 117 4.50 10.94 4.30
C GLN A 117 5.08 11.41 5.65
N GLU A 118 5.82 12.53 5.68
CA GLU A 118 6.36 13.07 6.92
C GLU A 118 5.25 13.47 7.88
N GLY A 119 5.34 12.98 9.12
CA GLY A 119 4.34 13.25 10.15
C GLY A 119 3.14 12.29 10.19
N ILE A 120 2.99 11.36 9.22
CA ILE A 120 1.92 10.35 9.32
C ILE A 120 2.04 9.56 10.62
N THR A 121 0.90 9.18 11.19
CA THR A 121 0.84 8.53 12.48
C THR A 121 0.20 7.13 12.39
N TYR A 122 0.49 6.31 13.38
CA TYR A 122 -0.17 5.03 13.62
C TYR A 122 -0.49 4.88 15.11
N ILE A 123 -1.43 4.01 15.45
CA ILE A 123 -1.75 3.72 16.86
C ILE A 123 -0.69 2.76 17.42
N SER A 124 0.06 3.21 18.40
CA SER A 124 1.14 2.45 19.02
C SER A 124 0.68 1.84 20.35
N TRP A 125 0.65 0.51 20.43
CA TRP A 125 0.35 -0.21 21.67
C TRP A 125 1.36 0.09 22.78
N ARG A 126 2.65 0.22 22.42
CA ARG A 126 3.71 0.58 23.38
C ARG A 126 3.57 1.99 23.93
N ALA A 127 2.91 2.88 23.22
CA ALA A 127 2.58 4.22 23.67
C ALA A 127 1.20 4.28 24.37
N GLY A 128 0.66 3.16 24.83
CA GLY A 128 -0.65 3.11 25.51
C GLY A 128 -1.82 3.35 24.55
N ASN A 129 -1.78 2.80 23.34
CA ASN A 129 -2.76 3.01 22.26
C ASN A 129 -2.91 4.47 21.83
N LYS A 130 -1.82 5.23 21.87
CA LYS A 130 -1.79 6.63 21.42
C LYS A 130 -1.21 6.75 20.01
N PRO A 131 -1.60 7.79 19.26
CA PRO A 131 -0.95 8.13 17.99
C PRO A 131 0.55 8.35 18.19
N LYS A 132 1.35 7.74 17.33
CA LYS A 132 2.80 7.93 17.27
C LYS A 132 3.17 8.22 15.82
N VAL A 133 4.08 9.18 15.60
CA VAL A 133 4.62 9.44 14.27
C VAL A 133 5.28 8.16 13.75
N LEU A 134 4.95 7.78 12.53
CA LEU A 134 5.54 6.65 11.83
C LEU A 134 6.78 7.09 11.07
N ILE A 135 6.64 8.08 10.20
CA ILE A 135 7.69 8.59 9.34
C ILE A 135 8.05 10.01 9.78
N GLU A 136 9.30 10.20 10.20
CA GLU A 136 9.86 11.48 10.65
C GLU A 136 10.47 12.26 9.49
N LYS A 137 11.01 11.56 8.47
CA LYS A 137 11.59 12.13 7.26
C LYS A 137 11.41 11.18 6.08
N SER A 138 11.07 11.71 4.92
CA SER A 138 10.97 10.95 3.67
C SER A 138 11.43 11.82 2.51
N SER A 139 12.40 11.36 1.71
CA SER A 139 12.98 12.15 0.63
C SER A 139 13.66 11.27 -0.41
N TYR A 140 13.70 11.72 -1.65
CA TYR A 140 14.53 11.12 -2.67
C TYR A 140 16.01 11.41 -2.45
N MET A 141 16.87 10.56 -3.00
CA MET A 141 18.32 10.67 -2.99
C MET A 141 18.85 10.59 -4.41
N GLU A 142 20.01 11.23 -4.68
CA GLU A 142 20.66 11.14 -5.97
C GLU A 142 21.26 9.75 -6.21
N ASP A 143 21.83 9.15 -5.16
CA ASP A 143 22.43 7.81 -5.16
C ASP A 143 22.22 7.11 -3.81
N ASP A 144 22.71 5.88 -3.67
CA ASP A 144 22.56 5.06 -2.47
C ASP A 144 23.50 5.44 -1.30
N LYS A 145 24.36 6.43 -1.45
CA LYS A 145 25.45 6.76 -0.50
C LYS A 145 25.32 8.15 0.12
N ASN A 146 24.94 9.14 -0.68
CA ASN A 146 25.01 10.54 -0.28
C ASN A 146 23.71 11.00 0.41
N LEU A 147 23.68 10.91 1.74
CA LEU A 147 22.57 11.42 2.57
C LEU A 147 22.53 12.96 2.69
N ASN A 148 23.58 13.66 2.28
CA ASN A 148 23.66 15.12 2.39
C ASN A 148 22.94 15.83 1.23
N LYS A 149 22.56 15.09 0.18
CA LYS A 149 21.86 15.60 -0.99
C LYS A 149 20.48 14.95 -1.13
N LEU A 150 19.54 15.41 -0.31
CA LEU A 150 18.14 15.02 -0.42
C LEU A 150 17.49 15.81 -1.55
N LEU A 151 16.66 15.13 -2.33
CA LEU A 151 15.99 15.67 -3.51
C LEU A 151 14.48 15.83 -3.23
N PRO A 152 13.82 16.83 -3.85
CA PRO A 152 12.37 16.97 -3.79
C PRO A 152 11.67 15.81 -4.49
N ASP A 153 10.36 15.70 -4.28
CA ASP A 153 9.53 14.74 -4.97
C ASP A 153 9.53 15.02 -6.48
N PRO A 154 9.90 14.05 -7.31
CA PRO A 154 9.93 14.25 -8.74
C PRO A 154 8.52 14.13 -9.34
N ILE A 155 8.17 15.03 -10.27
CA ILE A 155 6.91 15.02 -10.99
C ILE A 155 7.15 14.47 -12.40
N ALA A 156 6.46 13.37 -12.74
CA ALA A 156 6.47 12.83 -14.08
C ALA A 156 5.46 13.59 -14.98
N THR A 157 5.89 13.96 -16.19
CA THR A 157 5.04 14.55 -17.23
C THR A 157 4.49 13.50 -18.20
N THR A 158 5.11 12.33 -18.22
CA THR A 158 4.69 11.16 -18.98
C THR A 158 4.71 9.94 -18.08
N PHE A 159 3.78 9.02 -18.30
CA PHE A 159 3.69 7.79 -17.51
C PHE A 159 4.84 6.82 -17.87
N PRO A 160 5.75 6.50 -16.94
CA PRO A 160 6.88 5.61 -17.23
C PRO A 160 6.48 4.15 -16.99
N TYR A 161 6.88 3.24 -17.90
CA TYR A 161 6.69 1.79 -17.68
C TYR A 161 7.78 1.17 -16.79
N SER A 162 8.94 1.79 -16.69
CA SER A 162 10.02 1.37 -15.79
C SER A 162 10.77 2.58 -15.25
N LEU A 163 11.06 2.54 -13.94
CA LEU A 163 11.80 3.60 -13.25
C LEU A 163 12.46 3.05 -12.00
N GLN A 164 13.64 3.58 -11.64
CA GLN A 164 14.26 3.35 -10.34
C GLN A 164 14.54 4.67 -9.63
N SER A 165 14.48 4.64 -8.29
CA SER A 165 14.80 5.79 -7.45
C SER A 165 15.37 5.32 -6.12
N PHE A 166 16.34 6.07 -5.59
CA PHE A 166 16.83 5.90 -4.23
C PHE A 166 16.04 6.79 -3.28
N VAL A 167 15.69 6.25 -2.12
CA VAL A 167 14.87 6.94 -1.12
C VAL A 167 15.52 6.80 0.26
N TYR A 168 15.58 7.90 0.99
CA TYR A 168 15.85 7.94 2.42
C TYR A 168 14.56 8.12 3.18
N GLN A 169 14.34 7.26 4.18
CA GLN A 169 13.20 7.39 5.07
C GLN A 169 13.63 7.15 6.52
N ARG A 170 13.20 8.03 7.42
CA ARG A 170 13.42 7.89 8.86
C ARG A 170 12.12 7.47 9.53
N ASP A 171 12.11 6.23 9.99
CA ASP A 171 11.02 5.65 10.78
C ASP A 171 11.30 5.86 12.27
N SER A 172 10.28 6.24 13.04
CA SER A 172 10.39 6.49 14.47
C SER A 172 10.78 5.26 15.32
N SER A 173 10.69 4.05 14.75
CA SER A 173 11.02 2.78 15.43
C SER A 173 12.31 2.16 14.93
N PHE A 174 12.63 2.31 13.64
CA PHE A 174 13.77 1.69 12.98
C PHE A 174 14.86 2.67 12.55
N GLY A 175 14.70 3.98 12.87
CA GLY A 175 15.65 5.01 12.51
C GLY A 175 15.72 5.29 11.00
N GLY A 176 16.85 5.89 10.57
CA GLY A 176 17.08 6.24 9.17
C GLY A 176 17.47 5.03 8.33
N ASN A 177 16.76 4.83 7.22
CA ASN A 177 16.96 3.71 6.31
C ASN A 177 16.99 4.20 4.87
N ARG A 178 17.67 3.44 4.01
CA ARG A 178 17.74 3.68 2.58
C ARG A 178 17.02 2.56 1.84
N TYR A 179 16.30 2.94 0.80
CA TYR A 179 15.52 2.03 -0.02
C TYR A 179 15.80 2.26 -1.50
N LEU A 180 15.71 1.18 -2.27
CA LEU A 180 15.60 1.22 -3.71
C LEU A 180 14.13 0.98 -4.08
N HIS A 181 13.54 1.94 -4.77
CA HIS A 181 12.22 1.82 -5.38
C HIS A 181 12.38 1.44 -6.85
N THR A 182 11.84 0.32 -7.25
CA THR A 182 11.80 -0.15 -8.64
C THR A 182 10.36 -0.21 -9.09
N TYR A 183 10.01 0.62 -10.07
CA TYR A 183 8.69 0.63 -10.69
C TYR A 183 8.68 -0.26 -11.92
N THR A 184 7.61 -1.06 -12.06
CA THR A 184 7.30 -1.86 -13.24
C THR A 184 5.80 -1.68 -13.49
N ASN A 185 5.47 -0.78 -14.41
CA ASN A 185 4.09 -0.34 -14.63
C ASN A 185 3.53 -0.90 -15.93
N THR A 186 2.21 -1.09 -15.97
CA THR A 186 1.45 -1.41 -17.18
C THR A 186 0.34 -0.36 -17.37
N ASP A 187 -0.48 -0.52 -18.41
CA ASP A 187 -1.63 0.38 -18.61
C ASP A 187 -2.72 0.21 -17.53
N GLU A 188 -2.73 -0.91 -16.80
CA GLU A 188 -3.71 -1.21 -15.75
C GLU A 188 -3.11 -1.15 -14.33
N GLU A 189 -1.80 -1.41 -14.19
CA GLU A 189 -1.13 -1.53 -12.89
C GLU A 189 0.00 -0.51 -12.74
N ILE A 190 0.04 0.19 -11.61
CA ILE A 190 1.25 0.83 -11.11
C ILE A 190 1.82 -0.09 -10.04
N PHE A 191 3.01 -0.62 -10.27
CA PHE A 191 3.69 -1.50 -9.33
C PHE A 191 5.02 -0.89 -8.90
N VAL A 192 5.28 -0.85 -7.59
CA VAL A 192 6.58 -0.48 -7.03
C VAL A 192 7.06 -1.52 -6.04
N GLU A 193 8.26 -2.04 -6.27
CA GLU A 193 9.02 -2.83 -5.32
C GLU A 193 9.97 -1.91 -4.54
N ILE A 194 9.87 -1.94 -3.22
CA ILE A 194 10.67 -1.14 -2.28
C ILE A 194 11.54 -2.11 -1.50
N LYS A 195 12.84 -2.10 -1.77
CA LYS A 195 13.82 -2.96 -1.12
C LYS A 195 14.71 -2.16 -0.17
N ASN A 196 14.87 -2.63 1.07
CA ASN A 196 15.80 -2.00 1.99
C ASN A 196 17.26 -2.24 1.56
N ILE A 197 18.00 -1.17 1.29
CA ILE A 197 19.43 -1.23 0.93
C ILE A 197 20.34 -0.84 2.10
N SER A 198 19.77 -0.70 3.29
CA SER A 198 20.47 -0.58 4.58
C SER A 198 19.82 -1.48 5.62
N SER A 199 20.56 -1.84 6.66
CA SER A 199 20.00 -2.61 7.79
C SER A 199 19.14 -1.72 8.68
N MET A 200 17.93 -2.19 9.01
CA MET A 200 17.01 -1.51 9.91
C MET A 200 17.31 -1.89 11.36
N ARG A 201 17.43 -0.90 12.23
CA ARG A 201 17.85 -1.10 13.62
C ARG A 201 16.80 -0.60 14.61
N VAL A 202 16.56 -1.40 15.65
CA VAL A 202 15.76 -0.98 16.81
C VAL A 202 16.72 -0.38 17.83
N LEU A 203 16.32 0.74 18.45
CA LEU A 203 17.13 1.52 19.41
C LEU A 203 18.50 1.93 18.84
N GLY A 204 18.65 2.01 17.50
CA GLY A 204 19.90 2.37 16.84
C GLY A 204 21.03 1.33 16.89
N ILE A 205 20.87 0.26 17.69
CA ILE A 205 21.94 -0.71 17.98
C ILE A 205 21.62 -2.10 17.42
N PHE A 206 20.39 -2.59 17.62
CA PHE A 206 20.03 -3.97 17.30
C PHE A 206 19.44 -4.11 15.92
N THR A 207 20.07 -4.91 15.05
CA THR A 207 19.54 -5.16 13.70
C THR A 207 18.27 -6.01 13.78
N ALA A 208 17.13 -5.38 13.49
CA ALA A 208 15.84 -6.06 13.36
C ALA A 208 15.69 -6.71 11.98
N VAL A 209 16.14 -6.02 10.92
CA VAL A 209 16.07 -6.47 9.54
C VAL A 209 17.41 -6.15 8.87
N LYS A 210 18.05 -7.14 8.26
CA LYS A 210 19.31 -6.95 7.53
C LYS A 210 19.07 -6.25 6.18
N LYS A 211 20.14 -5.70 5.60
CA LYS A 211 20.12 -5.23 4.22
C LYS A 211 19.54 -6.30 3.28
N GLU A 212 18.64 -5.90 2.38
CA GLU A 212 17.98 -6.74 1.35
C GLU A 212 17.08 -7.87 1.91
N GLN A 213 16.80 -7.87 3.19
CA GLN A 213 15.94 -8.85 3.85
C GLN A 213 14.45 -8.47 3.79
N LEU A 214 14.15 -7.16 3.70
CA LEU A 214 12.79 -6.62 3.58
C LEU A 214 12.51 -6.21 2.14
N THR A 215 11.39 -6.68 1.62
CA THR A 215 10.78 -6.15 0.39
C THR A 215 9.35 -5.74 0.70
N ILE A 216 8.99 -4.51 0.34
CA ILE A 216 7.61 -4.02 0.35
C ILE A 216 7.23 -3.79 -1.11
N SER A 217 6.14 -4.38 -1.55
CA SER A 217 5.55 -4.06 -2.86
C SER A 217 4.24 -3.32 -2.62
N MET A 218 4.01 -2.27 -3.39
CA MET A 218 2.74 -1.57 -3.45
C MET A 218 2.29 -1.54 -4.90
N ALA A 219 1.02 -1.83 -5.13
CA ALA A 219 0.44 -1.78 -6.45
C ALA A 219 -0.94 -1.11 -6.41
N THR A 220 -1.27 -0.39 -7.50
CA THR A 220 -2.64 0.03 -7.77
C THR A 220 -3.10 -0.62 -9.05
N TYR A 221 -4.29 -1.19 -9.04
CA TYR A 221 -4.94 -1.79 -10.21
C TYR A 221 -6.19 -0.99 -10.54
N GLN A 222 -6.28 -0.45 -11.76
CA GLN A 222 -7.41 0.37 -12.19
C GLN A 222 -8.64 -0.49 -12.47
N MET A 223 -9.79 0.01 -12.03
CA MET A 223 -11.13 -0.53 -12.30
C MET A 223 -11.99 0.60 -12.87
N ASP A 224 -13.21 0.29 -13.29
CA ASP A 224 -14.10 1.28 -13.91
C ASP A 224 -14.48 2.42 -12.95
N ASP A 225 -14.85 2.09 -11.72
CA ASP A 225 -15.35 3.04 -10.71
C ASP A 225 -14.37 3.35 -9.56
N GLY A 226 -13.17 2.76 -9.56
CA GLY A 226 -12.19 2.92 -8.49
C GLY A 226 -10.88 2.22 -8.80
N LEU A 227 -10.07 2.03 -7.76
CA LEU A 227 -8.84 1.25 -7.84
C LEU A 227 -8.74 0.27 -6.66
N LEU A 228 -8.06 -0.83 -6.88
CA LEU A 228 -7.55 -1.67 -5.80
C LEU A 228 -6.14 -1.20 -5.45
N LEU A 229 -5.93 -0.92 -4.17
CA LEU A 229 -4.60 -0.65 -3.61
C LEU A 229 -4.13 -1.91 -2.89
N MET A 230 -3.09 -2.55 -3.41
CA MET A 230 -2.48 -3.76 -2.88
C MET A 230 -1.15 -3.44 -2.22
N ALA A 231 -0.88 -4.04 -1.07
CA ALA A 231 0.39 -3.97 -0.38
C ALA A 231 0.86 -5.39 -0.03
N LEU A 232 2.12 -5.69 -0.33
CA LEU A 232 2.77 -6.95 0.02
C LEU A 232 4.06 -6.64 0.78
N THR A 233 4.22 -7.18 1.97
CA THR A 233 5.46 -7.09 2.74
C THR A 233 6.04 -8.48 2.91
N THR A 234 7.28 -8.69 2.47
CA THR A 234 8.01 -9.95 2.61
C THR A 234 9.28 -9.72 3.41
N ILE A 235 9.50 -10.53 4.43
CA ILE A 235 10.76 -10.59 5.20
C ILE A 235 11.33 -11.98 5.07
N LYS A 236 12.53 -12.07 4.49
CA LYS A 236 13.24 -13.34 4.27
C LYS A 236 14.02 -13.75 5.51
N ASP A 237 14.16 -15.05 5.73
CA ASP A 237 15.05 -15.65 6.74
C ASP A 237 14.93 -15.00 8.12
N ARG A 238 13.71 -14.72 8.56
CA ARG A 238 13.44 -14.08 9.84
C ARG A 238 12.18 -14.61 10.48
N ASP A 239 12.28 -14.93 11.77
CA ASP A 239 11.11 -15.29 12.56
C ASP A 239 10.15 -14.08 12.69
N PRO A 240 8.83 -14.31 12.71
CA PRO A 240 7.84 -13.28 12.94
C PRO A 240 8.04 -12.51 14.25
N LYS A 241 8.61 -13.15 15.27
CA LYS A 241 8.89 -12.55 16.58
C LYS A 241 10.39 -12.40 16.78
N VAL A 242 10.83 -11.20 17.11
CA VAL A 242 12.23 -10.89 17.40
C VAL A 242 12.34 -10.42 18.84
N SER A 243 13.11 -11.15 19.66
CA SER A 243 13.37 -10.74 21.04
C SER A 243 14.73 -10.07 21.17
N VAL A 244 14.75 -8.87 21.74
CA VAL A 244 15.94 -8.06 21.98
C VAL A 244 15.89 -7.52 23.41
N LEU A 245 16.85 -7.88 24.26
CA LEU A 245 16.94 -7.44 25.66
C LEU A 245 15.62 -7.60 26.45
N GLY A 246 14.94 -8.74 26.28
CA GLY A 246 13.65 -8.99 26.94
C GLY A 246 12.45 -8.30 26.30
N ILE A 247 12.67 -7.50 25.26
CA ILE A 247 11.60 -6.85 24.49
C ILE A 247 11.29 -7.71 23.26
N THR A 248 10.09 -8.27 23.18
CA THR A 248 9.62 -8.97 21.98
C THR A 248 8.99 -7.98 21.00
N VAL A 249 9.49 -7.97 19.78
CA VAL A 249 8.92 -7.24 18.66
C VAL A 249 8.16 -8.24 17.79
N ASP A 250 6.84 -8.08 17.72
CA ASP A 250 5.98 -8.76 16.77
C ASP A 250 6.06 -8.00 15.43
N LEU A 251 6.87 -8.52 14.51
CA LEU A 251 7.10 -7.89 13.21
C LEU A 251 5.82 -7.84 12.36
N PRO A 252 5.02 -8.92 12.23
CA PRO A 252 3.77 -8.90 11.47
C PRO A 252 2.83 -7.78 11.90
N SER A 253 2.55 -7.69 13.19
CA SER A 253 1.71 -6.64 13.75
C SER A 253 2.30 -5.22 13.52
N ALA A 254 3.63 -5.09 13.59
CA ALA A 254 4.30 -3.82 13.32
C ALA A 254 4.17 -3.41 11.85
N PHE A 255 4.32 -4.35 10.89
CA PHE A 255 4.17 -4.07 9.46
C PHE A 255 2.72 -3.86 9.05
N LYS A 256 1.77 -4.62 9.60
CA LYS A 256 0.35 -4.43 9.34
C LYS A 256 -0.10 -2.99 9.68
N ARG A 257 0.29 -2.48 10.85
CA ARG A 257 -0.01 -1.08 11.21
C ARG A 257 0.62 -0.05 10.28
N ARG A 258 1.81 -0.34 9.73
CA ARG A 258 2.47 0.51 8.73
C ARG A 258 1.75 0.49 7.41
N ILE A 259 1.33 -0.68 6.94
CA ILE A 259 0.51 -0.84 5.74
C ILE A 259 -0.75 0.04 5.89
N THR A 260 -1.48 -0.10 6.98
CA THR A 260 -2.69 0.70 7.24
C THR A 260 -2.42 2.21 7.23
N ALA A 261 -1.35 2.66 7.90
CA ALA A 261 -1.01 4.09 7.93
C ALA A 261 -0.63 4.64 6.54
N LEU A 262 0.11 3.85 5.75
CA LEU A 262 0.50 4.22 4.39
C LEU A 262 -0.67 4.17 3.40
N GLN A 263 -1.59 3.23 3.57
CA GLN A 263 -2.82 3.18 2.77
C GLN A 263 -3.71 4.39 3.06
N ASN A 264 -3.90 4.77 4.32
CA ASN A 264 -4.64 5.97 4.69
C ASN A 264 -3.99 7.24 4.11
N TRP A 265 -2.66 7.38 4.23
CA TRP A 265 -1.93 8.45 3.58
C TRP A 265 -2.21 8.52 2.07
N PHE A 266 -2.20 7.37 1.39
CA PHE A 266 -2.43 7.34 -0.04
C PHE A 266 -3.88 7.75 -0.41
N VAL A 267 -4.87 7.33 0.36
CA VAL A 267 -6.26 7.79 0.21
C VAL A 267 -6.33 9.32 0.34
N ASP A 268 -5.67 9.89 1.35
CA ASP A 268 -5.58 11.34 1.53
C ASP A 268 -4.88 12.03 0.34
N GLN A 269 -3.83 11.41 -0.23
CA GLN A 269 -3.18 11.93 -1.43
C GLN A 269 -4.11 11.93 -2.65
N LEU A 270 -4.91 10.90 -2.85
CA LEU A 270 -5.90 10.88 -3.93
C LEU A 270 -6.97 11.94 -3.74
N ALA A 271 -7.43 12.17 -2.51
CA ALA A 271 -8.39 13.21 -2.20
C ALA A 271 -7.88 14.62 -2.59
N THR A 272 -6.56 14.85 -2.60
CA THR A 272 -5.99 16.13 -3.06
C THR A 272 -6.13 16.36 -4.58
N ILE A 273 -6.42 15.33 -5.37
CA ILE A 273 -6.72 15.47 -6.81
C ILE A 273 -8.12 16.03 -6.99
N GLU A 274 -9.03 15.70 -6.08
CA GLU A 274 -10.43 16.10 -6.13
C GLU A 274 -10.66 17.57 -5.70
N ASN A 275 -9.72 18.14 -4.96
CA ASN A 275 -9.72 19.56 -4.57
C ASN A 275 -9.08 20.43 -5.68
#